data_a14b294fb8314218f702efc284a25515
#
_entry.id   a14b294fb8314218f702efc284a25515
#
_cell.length_a   1.000
_cell.length_b   1.000
_cell.length_c   1.000
_cell.angle_alpha   90.00
_cell.angle_beta   90.00
_cell.angle_gamma   90.00
#
_symmetry.space_group_name_H-M   'P 1'
#
loop_
_entity.id
_entity.type
_entity.pdbx_description
1 polymer ?
#
loop_
_entity_poly.entity_id
_entity_poly.type
_entity_poly.pdbx_seq_one_letter_code
_entity_poly.pdbx_strand_id
1 'polypeptide(L)'
;MVSPNFSRSADLRVALVGIFAAFGLIVLGIFALLAFDTVISYQVTCTRSDDACVLEQQRLTKTSTATVPLHSLTSSAIELWRGGRGQGQRVLLMLVGSDQRHFAAEYEGWSAQEDAAAAEREIDDFIAGSARQVLRLQVRNPVLYTAAWIGGALCLLLVVGGGMAAVKRATGRESARI
;
A
#
# COMPACT_ATOMS: atom_id res chain seq x y z
N MET A 1 53.10 5.16 32.98
CA MET A 1 52.76 4.77 31.62
C MET A 1 51.24 4.60 31.54
N VAL A 2 50.52 5.57 31.00
CA VAL A 2 49.06 5.54 30.88
C VAL A 2 48.72 4.98 29.52
N SER A 3 47.93 3.90 29.48
CA SER A 3 47.55 3.17 28.27
C SER A 3 46.56 4.00 27.46
N PRO A 4 46.82 4.35 26.19
CA PRO A 4 45.92 5.18 25.36
C PRO A 4 44.76 4.41 24.68
N ASN A 5 44.51 3.16 25.06
CA ASN A 5 43.61 2.28 24.31
C ASN A 5 42.10 2.37 24.66
N PHE A 6 41.73 3.18 25.67
CA PHE A 6 40.32 3.16 26.12
C PHE A 6 39.40 4.13 25.39
N SER A 7 39.91 5.13 24.66
CA SER A 7 39.08 6.11 23.95
C SER A 7 38.58 5.60 22.58
N ARG A 8 39.40 4.86 21.85
CA ARG A 8 39.07 4.37 20.49
C ARG A 8 37.83 3.48 20.39
N SER A 9 37.58 2.67 21.42
CA SER A 9 36.40 1.75 21.39
C SER A 9 35.08 2.46 21.65
N ALA A 10 35.09 3.57 22.39
CA ALA A 10 33.88 4.37 22.62
C ALA A 10 33.49 5.16 21.37
N ASP A 11 34.48 5.76 20.71
CA ASP A 11 34.24 6.54 19.47
C ASP A 11 33.74 5.66 18.32
N LEU A 12 34.29 4.45 18.18
CA LEU A 12 33.86 3.49 17.18
C LEU A 12 32.38 3.06 17.38
N ARG A 13 31.96 2.89 18.63
CA ARG A 13 30.56 2.51 18.95
C ARG A 13 29.59 3.66 18.68
N VAL A 14 29.96 4.89 18.97
CA VAL A 14 29.14 6.08 18.66
C VAL A 14 29.02 6.26 17.15
N ALA A 15 30.11 6.10 16.41
CA ALA A 15 30.11 6.16 14.95
C ALA A 15 29.22 5.07 14.33
N LEU A 16 29.28 3.83 14.81
CA LEU A 16 28.41 2.74 14.35
C LEU A 16 26.92 3.03 14.61
N VAL A 17 26.57 3.51 15.80
CA VAL A 17 25.18 3.87 16.10
C VAL A 17 24.68 5.00 15.19
N GLY A 18 25.54 6.00 14.91
CA GLY A 18 25.23 7.07 13.97
C GLY A 18 24.98 6.57 12.54
N ILE A 19 25.80 5.65 12.06
CA ILE A 19 25.67 5.05 10.73
C ILE A 19 24.37 4.24 10.63
N PHE A 20 24.04 3.42 11.63
CA PHE A 20 22.79 2.65 11.64
C PHE A 20 21.56 3.55 11.72
N ALA A 21 21.60 4.63 12.49
CA ALA A 21 20.51 5.60 12.56
C ALA A 21 20.32 6.33 11.21
N ALA A 22 21.41 6.77 10.58
CA ALA A 22 21.35 7.39 9.26
C ALA A 22 20.82 6.44 8.18
N PHE A 23 21.28 5.20 8.18
CA PHE A 23 20.79 4.17 7.26
C PHE A 23 19.30 3.88 7.48
N GLY A 24 18.85 3.78 8.73
CA GLY A 24 17.44 3.59 9.07
C GLY A 24 16.57 4.75 8.57
N LEU A 25 17.03 6.00 8.70
CA LEU A 25 16.32 7.17 8.18
C LEU A 25 16.25 7.19 6.65
N ILE A 26 17.31 6.79 5.96
CA ILE A 26 17.32 6.68 4.49
C ILE A 26 16.32 5.61 4.02
N VAL A 27 16.34 4.44 4.64
CA VAL A 27 15.41 3.35 4.32
C VAL A 27 13.96 3.78 4.58
N LEU A 28 13.71 4.45 5.71
CA LEU A 28 12.38 4.99 6.03
C LEU A 28 11.93 6.03 5.00
N GLY A 29 12.83 6.91 4.57
CA GLY A 29 12.56 7.92 3.53
C GLY A 29 12.21 7.29 2.18
N ILE A 30 12.95 6.26 1.76
CA ILE A 30 12.66 5.52 0.53
C ILE A 30 11.31 4.81 0.63
N PHE A 31 11.03 4.16 1.78
CA PHE A 31 9.72 3.51 2.00
C PHE A 31 8.57 4.52 1.98
N ALA A 32 8.74 5.69 2.59
CA ALA A 32 7.76 6.75 2.55
C ALA A 32 7.50 7.20 1.10
N LEU A 33 8.55 7.47 0.32
CA LEU A 33 8.43 7.88 -1.07
C LEU A 33 7.72 6.82 -1.93
N LEU A 34 8.04 5.54 -1.77
CA LEU A 34 7.39 4.46 -2.48
C LEU A 34 5.92 4.28 -2.08
N ALA A 35 5.57 4.53 -0.81
CA ALA A 35 4.20 4.45 -0.32
C ALA A 35 3.32 5.59 -0.83
N PHE A 36 3.88 6.77 -1.14
CA PHE A 36 3.11 7.94 -1.56
C PHE A 36 2.37 7.76 -2.88
N ASP A 37 2.92 6.97 -3.82
CA ASP A 37 2.34 6.79 -5.15
C ASP A 37 1.54 5.49 -5.30
N THR A 38 1.47 4.69 -4.25
CA THR A 38 0.84 3.38 -4.28
C THR A 38 -0.66 3.47 -4.05
N VAL A 39 -1.42 2.74 -4.86
CA VAL A 39 -2.88 2.66 -4.72
C VAL A 39 -3.24 1.72 -3.59
N ILE A 40 -4.02 2.21 -2.63
CA ILE A 40 -4.46 1.46 -1.45
C ILE A 40 -5.74 0.70 -1.73
N SER A 41 -6.68 1.33 -2.44
CA SER A 41 -7.96 0.71 -2.77
C SER A 41 -8.58 1.31 -4.03
N TYR A 42 -9.38 0.48 -4.68
CA TYR A 42 -10.28 0.87 -5.75
C TYR A 42 -11.71 0.71 -5.26
N GLN A 43 -12.55 1.66 -5.59
CA GLN A 43 -13.98 1.58 -5.31
C GLN A 43 -14.74 1.90 -6.59
N VAL A 44 -15.69 1.03 -6.93
CA VAL A 44 -16.63 1.22 -8.04
C VAL A 44 -18.02 1.35 -7.43
N THR A 45 -18.69 2.46 -7.68
CA THR A 45 -20.04 2.70 -7.22
C THR A 45 -20.90 3.09 -8.44
N CYS A 46 -21.80 2.20 -8.85
CA CYS A 46 -22.76 2.48 -9.92
C CYS A 46 -24.14 2.71 -9.33
N THR A 47 -24.80 3.77 -9.73
CA THR A 47 -26.15 4.17 -9.26
C THR A 47 -27.06 4.37 -10.45
N ARG A 48 -28.21 3.68 -10.46
CA ARG A 48 -29.20 3.78 -11.55
C ARG A 48 -29.92 5.11 -11.55
N SER A 49 -30.26 5.64 -10.36
CA SER A 49 -30.93 6.94 -10.24
C SER A 49 -30.13 8.08 -10.85
N ASP A 50 -28.81 7.98 -10.79
CA ASP A 50 -27.89 9.04 -11.24
C ASP A 50 -27.35 8.74 -12.64
N ASP A 51 -27.70 7.56 -13.20
CA ASP A 51 -27.18 7.03 -14.46
C ASP A 51 -25.64 7.11 -14.53
N ALA A 52 -24.98 6.79 -13.43
CA ALA A 52 -23.53 7.00 -13.31
C ALA A 52 -22.83 5.87 -12.56
N CYS A 53 -21.63 5.55 -13.04
CA CYS A 53 -20.64 4.75 -12.33
C CYS A 53 -19.48 5.65 -11.91
N VAL A 54 -19.24 5.76 -10.62
CA VAL A 54 -18.13 6.50 -10.04
C VAL A 54 -17.00 5.52 -9.73
N LEU A 55 -15.85 5.75 -10.35
CA LEU A 55 -14.63 4.99 -10.16
C LEU A 55 -13.69 5.80 -9.27
N GLU A 56 -13.42 5.30 -8.08
CA GLU A 56 -12.52 5.96 -7.13
C GLU A 56 -11.25 5.14 -6.94
N GLN A 57 -10.12 5.80 -7.12
CA GLN A 57 -8.80 5.26 -6.86
C GLN A 57 -8.20 6.00 -5.68
N GLN A 58 -8.11 5.34 -4.55
CA GLN A 58 -7.54 5.91 -3.34
C GLN A 58 -6.05 5.59 -3.25
N ARG A 59 -5.24 6.63 -3.21
CA ARG A 59 -3.82 6.58 -2.86
C ARG A 59 -3.62 7.16 -1.46
N LEU A 60 -2.45 7.01 -0.88
CA LEU A 60 -2.17 7.50 0.48
C LEU A 60 -2.44 9.01 0.62
N THR A 61 -2.14 9.79 -0.41
CA THR A 61 -2.19 11.26 -0.38
C THR A 61 -3.26 11.87 -1.27
N LYS A 62 -3.87 11.09 -2.16
CA LYS A 62 -4.78 11.61 -3.18
C LYS A 62 -5.84 10.58 -3.53
N THR A 63 -7.07 11.05 -3.66
CA THR A 63 -8.15 10.29 -4.27
C THR A 63 -8.36 10.80 -5.69
N SER A 64 -8.36 9.90 -6.66
CA SER A 64 -8.72 10.20 -8.05
C SER A 64 -10.09 9.61 -8.32
N THR A 65 -10.97 10.40 -8.89
CA THR A 65 -12.34 10.01 -9.19
C THR A 65 -12.61 10.21 -10.67
N ALA A 66 -13.21 9.21 -11.31
CA ALA A 66 -13.73 9.30 -12.67
C ALA A 66 -15.20 8.88 -12.68
N THR A 67 -16.02 9.59 -13.44
CA THR A 67 -17.44 9.29 -13.59
C THR A 67 -17.71 8.84 -15.01
N VAL A 68 -18.38 7.69 -15.15
CA VAL A 68 -18.75 7.09 -16.43
C VAL A 68 -20.27 6.96 -16.47
N PRO A 69 -20.95 7.43 -17.52
CA PRO A 69 -22.40 7.25 -17.65
C PRO A 69 -22.76 5.76 -17.75
N LEU A 70 -23.72 5.31 -16.94
CA LEU A 70 -24.11 3.90 -16.89
C LEU A 70 -24.68 3.42 -18.23
N HIS A 71 -25.48 4.26 -18.89
CA HIS A 71 -26.08 3.95 -20.21
C HIS A 71 -25.03 3.76 -21.33
N SER A 72 -23.82 4.27 -21.17
CA SER A 72 -22.73 4.08 -22.14
C SER A 72 -21.99 2.76 -21.96
N LEU A 73 -22.20 2.08 -20.82
CA LEU A 73 -21.53 0.82 -20.53
C LEU A 73 -22.28 -0.34 -21.19
N THR A 74 -21.54 -1.24 -21.80
CA THR A 74 -22.06 -2.42 -22.49
C THR A 74 -21.75 -3.71 -21.72
N SER A 75 -20.59 -3.76 -21.07
CA SER A 75 -20.12 -4.92 -20.30
C SER A 75 -18.94 -4.53 -19.41
N SER A 76 -18.45 -5.49 -18.66
CA SER A 76 -17.10 -5.44 -18.09
C SER A 76 -16.17 -6.43 -18.78
N ALA A 77 -14.86 -6.32 -18.55
CA ALA A 77 -13.86 -7.23 -19.12
C ALA A 77 -12.66 -7.36 -18.18
N ILE A 78 -12.08 -8.54 -18.16
CA ILE A 78 -10.85 -8.82 -17.42
C ILE A 78 -9.69 -8.85 -18.39
N GLU A 79 -8.66 -8.09 -18.09
CA GLU A 79 -7.39 -8.09 -18.81
C GLU A 79 -6.28 -8.65 -17.92
N LEU A 80 -5.57 -9.67 -18.41
CA LEU A 80 -4.42 -10.24 -17.73
C LEU A 80 -3.16 -9.47 -18.12
N TRP A 81 -2.62 -8.72 -17.20
CA TRP A 81 -1.33 -8.06 -17.40
C TRP A 81 -0.21 -8.93 -16.81
N ARG A 82 0.67 -9.40 -17.69
CA ARG A 82 1.87 -10.12 -17.30
C ARG A 82 3.01 -9.13 -17.22
N GLY A 83 3.43 -8.82 -16.02
CA GLY A 83 4.64 -8.04 -15.77
C GLY A 83 5.88 -8.74 -16.31
N GLY A 84 6.96 -7.98 -16.48
CA GLY A 84 8.28 -8.53 -16.83
C GLY A 84 8.80 -9.52 -15.78
N ARG A 85 10.02 -10.07 -16.02
CA ARG A 85 10.68 -11.04 -15.13
C ARG A 85 10.63 -10.56 -13.66
N GLY A 86 9.96 -11.34 -12.81
CA GLY A 86 9.87 -11.07 -11.36
C GLY A 86 8.65 -10.26 -10.90
N GLN A 87 7.82 -9.76 -11.81
CA GLN A 87 6.54 -9.13 -11.45
C GLN A 87 5.43 -10.18 -11.53
N GLY A 88 4.61 -10.24 -10.47
CA GLY A 88 3.46 -11.14 -10.41
C GLY A 88 2.43 -10.86 -11.52
N GLN A 89 1.56 -11.81 -11.76
CA GLN A 89 0.42 -11.63 -12.64
C GLN A 89 -0.56 -10.67 -11.99
N ARG A 90 -0.98 -9.64 -12.73
CA ARG A 90 -2.00 -8.68 -12.31
C ARG A 90 -3.24 -8.87 -13.16
N VAL A 91 -4.37 -8.69 -12.55
CA VAL A 91 -5.67 -8.82 -13.19
C VAL A 91 -6.35 -7.46 -13.17
N LEU A 92 -6.58 -6.89 -14.34
CA LEU A 92 -7.21 -5.58 -14.49
C LEU A 92 -8.68 -5.78 -14.83
N LEU A 93 -9.55 -5.13 -14.07
CA LEU A 93 -10.97 -5.05 -14.34
C LEU A 93 -11.27 -3.76 -15.09
N MET A 94 -11.86 -3.87 -16.25
CA MET A 94 -12.19 -2.75 -17.13
C MET A 94 -13.72 -2.66 -17.30
N LEU A 95 -14.26 -1.45 -17.27
CA LEU A 95 -15.62 -1.18 -17.75
C LEU A 95 -15.55 -0.87 -19.25
N VAL A 96 -16.34 -1.59 -20.04
CA VAL A 96 -16.36 -1.46 -21.49
C VAL A 96 -17.55 -0.60 -21.89
N GLY A 97 -17.27 0.56 -22.42
CA GLY A 97 -18.27 1.45 -23.02
C GLY A 97 -18.30 1.33 -24.53
N SER A 98 -19.23 2.04 -25.18
CA SER A 98 -19.38 2.09 -26.63
C SER A 98 -18.11 2.58 -27.34
N ASP A 99 -17.43 3.58 -26.78
CA ASP A 99 -16.32 4.26 -27.42
C ASP A 99 -14.97 4.03 -26.75
N GLN A 100 -14.97 3.64 -25.48
CA GLN A 100 -13.73 3.51 -24.71
C GLN A 100 -13.87 2.52 -23.55
N ARG A 101 -12.70 2.09 -23.06
CA ARG A 101 -12.57 1.26 -21.87
C ARG A 101 -12.11 2.10 -20.72
N HIS A 102 -12.73 1.90 -19.56
CA HIS A 102 -12.39 2.59 -18.32
C HIS A 102 -11.78 1.61 -17.33
N PHE A 103 -10.62 1.94 -16.80
CA PHE A 103 -9.99 1.14 -15.77
C PHE A 103 -10.79 1.26 -14.47
N ALA A 104 -11.24 0.12 -13.92
CA ALA A 104 -12.06 0.05 -12.72
C ALA A 104 -11.26 -0.37 -11.49
N ALA A 105 -10.53 -1.47 -11.55
CA ALA A 105 -9.78 -2.00 -10.43
C ALA A 105 -8.61 -2.89 -10.88
N GLU A 106 -7.64 -3.07 -9.99
CA GLU A 106 -6.53 -4.00 -10.13
C GLU A 106 -6.58 -5.02 -9.00
N TYR A 107 -6.48 -6.29 -9.36
CA TYR A 107 -6.43 -7.42 -8.43
C TYR A 107 -5.04 -8.03 -8.45
N GLU A 108 -4.49 -8.28 -7.27
CA GLU A 108 -3.19 -8.91 -7.07
C GLU A 108 -3.33 -10.10 -6.10
N GLY A 109 -2.51 -11.13 -6.29
CA GLY A 109 -2.47 -12.28 -5.39
C GLY A 109 -3.01 -13.57 -6.01
N TRP A 110 -3.12 -14.60 -5.19
CA TRP A 110 -3.47 -15.96 -5.62
C TRP A 110 -4.92 -16.11 -6.08
N SER A 111 -5.85 -15.36 -5.49
CA SER A 111 -7.29 -15.35 -5.84
C SER A 111 -7.65 -14.25 -6.82
N ALA A 112 -6.69 -13.45 -7.30
CA ALA A 112 -6.94 -12.25 -8.11
C ALA A 112 -7.85 -12.53 -9.33
N GLN A 113 -7.66 -13.67 -10.00
CA GLN A 113 -8.47 -14.03 -11.16
C GLN A 113 -9.90 -14.40 -10.78
N GLU A 114 -10.09 -15.14 -9.68
CA GLU A 114 -11.42 -15.54 -9.20
C GLU A 114 -12.18 -14.34 -8.66
N ASP A 115 -11.52 -13.48 -7.90
CA ASP A 115 -12.10 -12.26 -7.34
C ASP A 115 -12.49 -11.28 -8.46
N ALA A 116 -11.64 -11.10 -9.46
CA ALA A 116 -11.93 -10.28 -10.63
C ALA A 116 -13.09 -10.84 -11.44
N ALA A 117 -13.14 -12.17 -11.65
CA ALA A 117 -14.25 -12.82 -12.38
C ALA A 117 -15.59 -12.77 -11.61
N ALA A 118 -15.55 -12.74 -10.28
CA ALA A 118 -16.74 -12.51 -9.47
C ALA A 118 -17.24 -11.07 -9.61
N ALA A 119 -16.32 -10.10 -9.58
CA ALA A 119 -16.66 -8.69 -9.77
C ALA A 119 -17.18 -8.38 -11.18
N GLU A 120 -16.57 -8.97 -12.21
CA GLU A 120 -17.02 -8.88 -13.60
C GLU A 120 -18.48 -9.32 -13.73
N ARG A 121 -18.80 -10.51 -13.22
CA ARG A 121 -20.19 -11.03 -13.25
C ARG A 121 -21.16 -10.11 -12.51
N GLU A 122 -20.77 -9.57 -11.36
CA GLU A 122 -21.63 -8.68 -10.58
C GLU A 122 -21.89 -7.36 -11.31
N ILE A 123 -20.91 -6.83 -12.03
CA ILE A 123 -21.05 -5.63 -12.87
C ILE A 123 -21.94 -5.93 -14.07
N ASP A 124 -21.70 -7.02 -14.79
CA ASP A 124 -22.48 -7.39 -15.97
C ASP A 124 -23.94 -7.65 -15.64
N ASP A 125 -24.22 -8.34 -14.53
CA ASP A 125 -25.57 -8.51 -14.00
C ASP A 125 -26.23 -7.17 -13.67
N PHE A 126 -25.46 -6.23 -13.13
CA PHE A 126 -25.95 -4.89 -12.85
C PHE A 126 -26.26 -4.14 -14.15
N ILE A 127 -25.37 -4.15 -15.14
CA ILE A 127 -25.59 -3.50 -16.45
C ILE A 127 -26.78 -4.12 -17.17
N ALA A 128 -26.91 -5.45 -17.15
CA ALA A 128 -28.00 -6.19 -17.80
C ALA A 128 -29.40 -5.92 -17.20
N GLY A 129 -29.50 -5.20 -16.09
CA GLY A 129 -30.79 -4.77 -15.58
C GLY A 129 -31.26 -5.49 -14.32
N SER A 130 -30.33 -5.93 -13.46
CA SER A 130 -30.67 -6.45 -12.14
C SER A 130 -31.59 -5.51 -11.36
N ALA A 131 -32.39 -6.03 -10.43
CA ALA A 131 -33.26 -5.22 -9.57
C ALA A 131 -32.54 -4.30 -8.60
N ARG A 132 -31.19 -4.42 -8.51
CA ARG A 132 -30.36 -3.59 -7.65
C ARG A 132 -30.31 -2.15 -8.17
N GLN A 133 -30.52 -1.19 -7.28
CA GLN A 133 -30.42 0.24 -7.59
C GLN A 133 -28.99 0.78 -7.48
N VAL A 134 -28.17 0.14 -6.65
CA VAL A 134 -26.78 0.54 -6.40
C VAL A 134 -25.90 -0.69 -6.38
N LEU A 135 -24.80 -0.62 -7.12
CA LEU A 135 -23.69 -1.57 -7.08
C LEU A 135 -22.51 -0.89 -6.38
N ARG A 136 -21.92 -1.58 -5.42
CA ARG A 136 -20.67 -1.12 -4.75
C ARG A 136 -19.68 -2.26 -4.70
N LEU A 137 -18.54 -2.06 -5.34
CA LEU A 137 -17.39 -2.96 -5.30
C LEU A 137 -16.22 -2.23 -4.67
N GLN A 138 -15.55 -2.87 -3.74
CA GLN A 138 -14.34 -2.34 -3.12
C GLN A 138 -13.24 -3.38 -3.20
N VAL A 139 -12.16 -3.01 -3.86
CA VAL A 139 -10.95 -3.83 -3.98
C VAL A 139 -9.85 -3.18 -3.17
N ARG A 140 -9.30 -3.91 -2.21
CA ARG A 140 -8.16 -3.46 -1.39
C ARG A 140 -6.92 -4.21 -1.82
N ASN A 141 -5.80 -3.50 -1.88
CA ASN A 141 -4.51 -4.16 -2.11
C ASN A 141 -4.00 -4.77 -0.79
N PRO A 142 -4.09 -6.11 -0.60
CA PRO A 142 -3.72 -6.75 0.67
C PRO A 142 -2.23 -6.67 0.94
N VAL A 143 -1.39 -6.65 -0.11
CA VAL A 143 0.07 -6.64 0.02
C VAL A 143 0.55 -5.34 0.65
N LEU A 144 -0.02 -4.21 0.23
CA LEU A 144 0.33 -2.90 0.77
C LEU A 144 -0.16 -2.72 2.19
N TYR A 145 -1.35 -3.20 2.50
CA TYR A 145 -1.90 -3.14 3.85
C TYR A 145 -1.02 -3.92 4.83
N THR A 146 -0.63 -5.15 4.48
CA THR A 146 0.28 -5.96 5.31
C THR A 146 1.69 -5.38 5.39
N ALA A 147 2.24 -4.85 4.29
CA ALA A 147 3.55 -4.20 4.28
C ALA A 147 3.58 -2.94 5.16
N ALA A 148 2.53 -2.12 5.14
CA ALA A 148 2.41 -0.93 5.99
C ALA A 148 2.36 -1.30 7.49
N TRP A 149 1.62 -2.35 7.87
CA TRP A 149 1.56 -2.84 9.24
C TRP A 149 2.89 -3.41 9.71
N ILE A 150 3.55 -4.24 8.90
CA ILE A 150 4.87 -4.82 9.22
C ILE A 150 5.91 -3.72 9.35
N GLY A 151 5.94 -2.77 8.39
CA GLY A 151 6.86 -1.64 8.43
C GLY A 151 6.65 -0.75 9.65
N GLY A 152 5.40 -0.43 9.98
CA GLY A 152 5.03 0.33 11.17
C GLY A 152 5.43 -0.37 12.47
N ALA A 153 5.17 -1.66 12.60
CA ALA A 153 5.55 -2.46 13.76
C ALA A 153 7.07 -2.53 13.93
N LEU A 154 7.83 -2.72 12.86
CA LEU A 154 9.29 -2.71 12.86
C LEU A 154 9.86 -1.35 13.30
N CYS A 155 9.32 -0.25 12.78
CA CYS A 155 9.71 1.10 13.19
C CYS A 155 9.45 1.32 14.68
N LEU A 156 8.28 0.90 15.18
CA LEU A 156 7.94 1.02 16.60
C LEU A 156 8.90 0.22 17.49
N LEU A 157 9.23 -1.01 17.11
CA LEU A 157 10.20 -1.84 17.83
C LEU A 157 11.61 -1.22 17.85
N LEU A 158 12.04 -0.61 16.75
CA LEU A 158 13.34 0.05 16.68
C LEU A 158 13.38 1.30 17.56
N VAL A 159 12.31 2.10 17.59
CA VAL A 159 12.22 3.31 18.43
C VAL A 159 12.17 2.93 19.91
N VAL A 160 11.33 1.96 20.29
CA VAL A 160 11.20 1.52 21.69
C VAL A 160 12.48 0.81 22.14
N GLY A 161 13.01 -0.10 21.33
CA GLY A 161 14.25 -0.82 21.64
C GLY A 161 15.47 0.09 21.74
N GLY A 162 15.59 1.04 20.80
CA GLY A 162 16.66 2.06 20.83
C GLY A 162 16.53 3.02 22.00
N GLY A 163 15.32 3.44 22.34
CA GLY A 163 15.03 4.32 23.47
C GLY A 163 15.37 3.64 24.80
N MET A 164 14.96 2.39 25.02
CA MET A 164 15.28 1.62 26.24
C MET A 164 16.80 1.39 26.39
N ALA A 165 17.51 1.09 25.30
CA ALA A 165 18.95 0.92 25.34
C ALA A 165 19.69 2.24 25.69
N ALA A 166 19.18 3.39 25.23
CA ALA A 166 19.72 4.69 25.57
C ALA A 166 19.50 5.05 27.06
N VAL A 167 18.29 4.81 27.57
CA VAL A 167 17.95 5.04 29.00
C VAL A 167 18.78 4.15 29.92
N LYS A 168 18.92 2.86 29.62
CA LYS A 168 19.71 1.92 30.41
C LYS A 168 21.20 2.31 30.47
N ARG A 169 21.71 2.96 29.41
CA ARG A 169 23.10 3.50 29.42
C ARG A 169 23.25 4.78 30.22
N ALA A 170 22.24 5.64 30.23
CA ALA A 170 22.25 6.87 31.01
C ALA A 170 22.24 6.56 32.52
N THR A 171 21.34 5.67 32.97
CA THR A 171 21.24 5.28 34.40
C THR A 171 22.42 4.45 34.88
N GLY A 172 23.01 3.59 34.04
CA GLY A 172 24.19 2.80 34.41
C GLY A 172 25.47 3.62 34.60
N ARG A 173 25.55 4.83 34.02
CA ARG A 173 26.70 5.75 34.22
C ARG A 173 26.65 6.48 35.55
N GLU A 174 25.49 6.70 36.13
CA GLU A 174 25.35 7.35 37.44
C GLU A 174 25.79 6.45 38.58
N SER A 175 25.52 5.15 38.49
CA SER A 175 25.92 4.17 39.54
C SER A 175 27.42 3.88 39.60
N ALA A 176 28.18 4.25 38.58
CA ALA A 176 29.65 4.03 38.53
C ALA A 176 30.46 5.24 39.02
N ARG A 177 29.80 6.31 39.50
CA ARG A 177 30.44 7.55 40.01
C ARG A 177 30.35 7.71 41.53
N ILE A 178 29.75 6.76 42.24
CA ILE A 178 29.75 6.70 43.69
C ILE A 178 30.75 5.64 44.13
#